data_d55235e35bd130e1296951aad7d82f08
#
_entry.id   d55235e35bd130e1296951aad7d82f08
#
_cell.length_a   1.000
_cell.length_b   1.000
_cell.length_c   1.000
_cell.angle_alpha   90.00
_cell.angle_beta   90.00
_cell.angle_gamma   90.00
#
_symmetry.space_group_name_H-M   'P 1'
#
loop_
_entity.id
_entity.type
_entity.pdbx_description
1 polymer ?
#
loop_
_entity_poly.entity_id
_entity_poly.type
_entity_poly.pdbx_seq_one_letter_code
_entity_poly.pdbx_strand_id
1 'polypeptide(L)'
;MYIRTATIADLDKVAQVEAECFLPAEAATKEAFVGRLAHYGNHFWLLFEDESEAKLIGFVDGFVTNDADLNDEMYEKAELHDEKGAWQMIFGLNTLPEYRCNGYAGILLEQVIKAAKEQGRKGVVLTCKDKLVHYYAKFGFVDEGISDSTHGNVVWHQMRVSFASCCLSK
;
A
#
# COMPACT_ATOMS: atom_id res chain seq x y z
N MET A 1 -8.85 17.89 1.82
CA MET A 1 -8.16 16.59 1.91
C MET A 1 -6.80 16.78 2.51
N TYR A 2 -6.41 15.97 3.45
CA TYR A 2 -5.12 16.03 4.12
C TYR A 2 -4.45 14.65 4.16
N ILE A 3 -3.18 14.55 3.77
CA ILE A 3 -2.42 13.29 3.78
C ILE A 3 -1.19 13.46 4.66
N ARG A 4 -0.95 12.50 5.52
CA ARG A 4 0.31 12.35 6.27
C ARG A 4 0.66 10.89 6.47
N THR A 5 1.87 10.64 6.92
CA THR A 5 2.27 9.30 7.37
C THR A 5 1.67 8.96 8.74
N ALA A 6 1.52 7.65 8.98
CA ALA A 6 0.91 7.12 10.18
C ALA A 6 1.90 7.08 11.37
N THR A 7 1.33 7.10 12.56
CA THR A 7 2.02 6.85 13.83
C THR A 7 1.28 5.79 14.63
N ILE A 8 1.84 5.31 15.72
CA ILE A 8 1.17 4.34 16.60
C ILE A 8 -0.14 4.89 17.20
N ALA A 9 -0.27 6.21 17.32
CA ALA A 9 -1.49 6.86 17.80
C ALA A 9 -2.69 6.68 16.84
N ASP A 10 -2.45 6.31 15.58
CA ASP A 10 -3.48 6.11 14.57
C ASP A 10 -4.03 4.68 14.55
N LEU A 11 -3.49 3.78 15.39
CA LEU A 11 -3.80 2.35 15.38
C LEU A 11 -5.30 2.05 15.38
N ASP A 12 -6.06 2.70 16.25
CA ASP A 12 -7.51 2.43 16.39
C ASP A 12 -8.28 2.89 15.14
N LYS A 13 -7.93 4.05 14.58
CA LYS A 13 -8.55 4.56 13.35
C LYS A 13 -8.24 3.67 12.15
N VAL A 14 -7.00 3.21 12.02
CA VAL A 14 -6.57 2.31 10.96
C VAL A 14 -7.29 0.98 11.04
N ALA A 15 -7.32 0.35 12.22
CA ALA A 15 -7.99 -0.93 12.44
C ALA A 15 -9.51 -0.83 12.15
N GLN A 16 -10.15 0.30 12.51
CA GLN A 16 -11.55 0.53 12.19
C GLN A 16 -11.78 0.61 10.66
N VAL A 17 -11.00 1.41 9.94
CA VAL A 17 -11.12 1.54 8.48
C VAL A 17 -10.90 0.19 7.79
N GLU A 18 -9.92 -0.60 8.23
CA GLU A 18 -9.68 -1.95 7.72
C GLU A 18 -10.91 -2.83 7.87
N ALA A 19 -11.48 -2.89 9.08
CA ALA A 19 -12.65 -3.71 9.38
C ALA A 19 -13.91 -3.30 8.58
N GLU A 20 -14.02 -2.03 8.23
CA GLU A 20 -15.13 -1.53 7.37
C GLU A 20 -14.89 -1.81 5.87
N CYS A 21 -13.62 -1.97 5.46
CA CYS A 21 -13.26 -2.16 4.06
C CYS A 21 -13.20 -3.61 3.60
N PHE A 22 -12.86 -4.53 4.50
CA PHE A 22 -12.63 -5.95 4.19
C PHE A 22 -13.48 -6.89 5.04
N LEU A 23 -13.74 -8.06 4.47
CA LEU A 23 -14.32 -9.17 5.25
C LEU A 23 -13.29 -9.66 6.29
N PRO A 24 -13.74 -10.19 7.44
CA PRO A 24 -12.84 -10.65 8.52
C PRO A 24 -11.75 -11.65 8.07
N ALA A 25 -12.03 -12.46 7.05
CA ALA A 25 -11.06 -13.41 6.50
C ALA A 25 -9.94 -12.76 5.65
N GLU A 26 -10.13 -11.52 5.20
CA GLU A 26 -9.17 -10.79 4.37
C GLU A 26 -8.53 -9.62 5.13
N ALA A 27 -9.19 -9.13 6.18
CA ALA A 27 -8.74 -7.98 6.97
C ALA A 27 -7.48 -8.30 7.78
N ALA A 28 -6.53 -7.37 7.81
CA ALA A 28 -5.40 -7.44 8.74
C ALA A 28 -5.89 -7.22 10.19
N THR A 29 -5.27 -7.91 11.13
CA THR A 29 -5.62 -7.75 12.55
C THR A 29 -5.03 -6.47 13.14
N LYS A 30 -5.60 -6.01 14.24
CA LYS A 30 -5.06 -4.86 14.97
C LYS A 30 -3.62 -5.11 15.44
N GLU A 31 -3.30 -6.32 15.84
CA GLU A 31 -1.95 -6.73 16.23
C GLU A 31 -0.96 -6.64 15.07
N ALA A 32 -1.38 -7.01 13.86
CA ALA A 32 -0.57 -6.83 12.66
C ALA A 32 -0.26 -5.36 12.39
N PHE A 33 -1.22 -4.46 12.60
CA PHE A 33 -1.00 -3.01 12.46
C PHE A 33 -0.04 -2.44 13.50
N VAL A 34 0.00 -2.97 14.73
CA VAL A 34 1.04 -2.58 15.71
C VAL A 34 2.43 -2.80 15.13
N GLY A 35 2.69 -3.99 14.58
CA GLY A 35 3.97 -4.31 13.94
C GLY A 35 4.26 -3.41 12.73
N ARG A 36 3.28 -3.22 11.84
CA ARG A 36 3.41 -2.38 10.65
C ARG A 36 3.74 -0.93 10.99
N LEU A 37 3.01 -0.33 11.92
CA LEU A 37 3.23 1.06 12.36
C LEU A 37 4.58 1.24 13.05
N ALA A 38 5.05 0.23 13.81
CA ALA A 38 6.35 0.28 14.47
C ALA A 38 7.53 0.18 13.50
N HIS A 39 7.42 -0.62 12.43
CA HIS A 39 8.53 -0.87 11.50
C HIS A 39 8.54 0.06 10.29
N TYR A 40 7.37 0.43 9.76
CA TYR A 40 7.28 1.23 8.53
C TYR A 40 6.14 2.26 8.52
N GLY A 41 5.85 2.88 9.66
CA GLY A 41 4.86 3.95 9.74
C GLY A 41 5.09 5.12 8.77
N ASN A 42 6.35 5.37 8.38
CA ASN A 42 6.74 6.35 7.36
C ASN A 42 6.41 5.91 5.91
N HIS A 43 6.07 4.64 5.69
CA HIS A 43 5.56 4.08 4.43
C HIS A 43 4.08 3.68 4.54
N PHE A 44 3.38 4.32 5.45
CA PHE A 44 1.98 4.12 5.74
C PHE A 44 1.28 5.49 5.65
N TRP A 45 0.54 5.76 4.58
CA TRP A 45 -0.09 7.07 4.34
C TRP A 45 -1.57 7.03 4.67
N LEU A 46 -2.00 8.01 5.44
CA LEU A 46 -3.38 8.21 5.87
C LEU A 46 -3.99 9.37 5.10
N LEU A 47 -5.22 9.19 4.62
CA LEU A 47 -5.99 10.23 3.95
C LEU A 47 -7.17 10.64 4.84
N PHE A 48 -7.14 11.88 5.30
CA PHE A 48 -8.20 12.50 6.10
C PHE A 48 -9.10 13.41 5.25
N GLU A 49 -10.33 13.58 5.71
CA GLU A 49 -11.29 14.49 5.08
C GLU A 49 -10.74 15.93 5.05
N ASP A 50 -10.12 16.37 6.15
CA ASP A 50 -9.48 17.68 6.29
C ASP A 50 -8.33 17.66 7.31
N GLU A 51 -7.73 18.84 7.56
CA GLU A 51 -6.63 19.03 8.49
C GLU A 51 -6.98 18.87 9.97
N SER A 52 -8.26 18.75 10.32
CA SER A 52 -8.68 18.47 11.70
C SER A 52 -8.37 17.02 12.12
N GLU A 53 -8.13 16.14 11.12
CA GLU A 53 -7.89 14.70 11.31
C GLU A 53 -9.02 13.96 12.05
N ALA A 54 -10.21 14.54 12.05
CA ALA A 54 -11.36 13.95 12.74
C ALA A 54 -11.83 12.67 12.04
N LYS A 55 -11.83 12.66 10.70
CA LYS A 55 -12.31 11.55 9.89
C LYS A 55 -11.20 11.01 8.98
N LEU A 56 -10.70 9.82 9.29
CA LEU A 56 -9.86 9.03 8.38
C LEU A 56 -10.76 8.38 7.34
N ILE A 57 -10.52 8.64 6.06
CA ILE A 57 -11.34 8.13 4.96
C ILE A 57 -10.68 7.00 4.17
N GLY A 58 -9.40 6.83 4.31
CA GLY A 58 -8.66 5.75 3.68
C GLY A 58 -7.19 5.78 4.01
N PHE A 59 -6.50 4.72 3.66
CA PHE A 59 -5.05 4.63 3.81
C PHE A 59 -4.43 3.70 2.77
N VAL A 60 -3.13 3.81 2.62
CA VAL A 60 -2.30 2.86 1.89
C VAL A 60 -1.08 2.52 2.73
N ASP A 61 -0.76 1.24 2.82
CA ASP A 61 0.39 0.76 3.57
C ASP A 61 1.21 -0.27 2.78
N GLY A 62 2.47 -0.32 3.10
CA GLY A 62 3.41 -1.30 2.58
C GLY A 62 4.82 -0.96 3.00
N PHE A 63 5.71 -1.93 2.92
CA PHE A 63 7.09 -1.73 3.33
C PHE A 63 8.05 -1.66 2.14
N VAL A 64 9.31 -1.40 2.42
CA VAL A 64 10.39 -1.38 1.44
C VAL A 64 11.25 -2.63 1.60
N THR A 65 11.72 -3.19 0.49
CA THR A 65 12.56 -4.38 0.45
C THR A 65 13.47 -4.41 -0.78
N ASN A 66 14.49 -5.25 -0.76
CA ASN A 66 15.31 -5.56 -1.94
C ASN A 66 14.69 -6.66 -2.82
N ASP A 67 13.73 -7.42 -2.31
CA ASP A 67 13.01 -8.42 -3.09
C ASP A 67 12.16 -7.73 -4.16
N ALA A 68 12.29 -8.22 -5.40
CA ALA A 68 11.57 -7.65 -6.52
C ALA A 68 10.09 -8.05 -6.54
N ASP A 69 9.75 -9.20 -5.98
CA ASP A 69 8.42 -9.78 -6.00
C ASP A 69 7.78 -9.78 -4.62
N LEU A 70 6.47 -9.55 -4.59
CA LEU A 70 5.69 -9.56 -3.36
C LEU A 70 5.28 -10.99 -3.02
N ASN A 71 5.58 -11.45 -1.81
CA ASN A 71 5.21 -12.78 -1.31
C ASN A 71 4.39 -12.71 -0.02
N ASP A 72 3.73 -13.81 0.32
CA ASP A 72 2.79 -13.87 1.44
C ASP A 72 3.46 -13.61 2.80
N GLU A 73 4.73 -13.98 2.97
CA GLU A 73 5.48 -13.75 4.22
C GLU A 73 5.60 -12.26 4.56
N MET A 74 5.65 -11.40 3.55
CA MET A 74 5.75 -9.95 3.74
C MET A 74 4.53 -9.33 4.42
N TYR A 75 3.34 -9.93 4.26
CA TYR A 75 2.12 -9.47 4.93
C TYR A 75 2.15 -9.76 6.43
N GLU A 76 2.86 -10.80 6.85
CA GLU A 76 2.88 -11.30 8.22
C GLU A 76 4.06 -10.77 9.03
N LYS A 77 5.19 -10.46 8.37
CA LYS A 77 6.46 -10.12 9.01
C LYS A 77 6.90 -8.70 8.70
N ALA A 78 6.42 -7.74 9.49
CA ALA A 78 6.78 -6.33 9.35
C ALA A 78 8.28 -6.05 9.52
N GLU A 79 8.99 -6.91 10.27
CA GLU A 79 10.44 -6.85 10.49
C GLU A 79 11.28 -7.13 9.23
N LEU A 80 10.67 -7.63 8.15
CA LEU A 80 11.33 -7.76 6.84
C LEU A 80 11.52 -6.41 6.14
N HIS A 81 10.96 -5.34 6.69
CA HIS A 81 11.18 -4.00 6.19
C HIS A 81 12.66 -3.63 6.19
N ASP A 82 13.17 -3.18 5.03
CA ASP A 82 14.50 -2.62 4.87
C ASP A 82 14.39 -1.23 4.26
N GLU A 83 14.61 -0.20 5.05
CA GLU A 83 14.52 1.22 4.60
C GLU A 83 15.45 1.53 3.42
N LYS A 84 16.51 0.74 3.20
CA LYS A 84 17.43 0.87 2.05
C LYS A 84 17.02 0.02 0.85
N GLY A 85 15.91 -0.69 0.94
CA GLY A 85 15.40 -1.56 -0.11
C GLY A 85 15.12 -0.83 -1.42
N ALA A 86 15.16 -1.58 -2.51
CA ALA A 86 15.01 -1.04 -3.86
C ALA A 86 13.53 -0.88 -4.28
N TRP A 87 12.60 -1.61 -3.65
CA TRP A 87 11.21 -1.68 -4.06
C TRP A 87 10.27 -1.30 -2.93
N GLN A 88 9.28 -0.47 -3.24
CA GLN A 88 8.14 -0.19 -2.37
C GLN A 88 7.05 -1.22 -2.64
N MET A 89 6.67 -2.00 -1.64
CA MET A 89 5.50 -2.88 -1.68
C MET A 89 4.25 -2.13 -1.23
N ILE A 90 3.08 -2.54 -1.73
CA ILE A 90 1.77 -2.12 -1.22
C ILE A 90 1.03 -3.37 -0.75
N PHE A 91 0.62 -3.39 0.53
CA PHE A 91 -0.12 -4.47 1.15
C PHE A 91 -1.62 -4.18 1.23
N GLY A 92 -1.98 -2.95 1.54
CA GLY A 92 -3.35 -2.50 1.63
C GLY A 92 -3.56 -1.15 0.96
N LEU A 93 -4.69 -1.00 0.30
CA LEU A 93 -5.18 0.26 -0.27
C LEU A 93 -6.68 0.34 0.01
N ASN A 94 -7.03 1.13 1.01
CA ASN A 94 -8.37 1.17 1.59
C ASN A 94 -9.03 2.52 1.37
N THR A 95 -10.32 2.48 1.10
CA THR A 95 -11.20 3.67 1.14
C THR A 95 -12.52 3.24 1.73
N LEU A 96 -12.98 3.95 2.74
CA LEU A 96 -14.29 3.71 3.37
C LEU A 96 -15.39 3.61 2.31
N PRO A 97 -16.36 2.69 2.46
CA PRO A 97 -17.37 2.43 1.45
C PRO A 97 -18.10 3.67 0.96
N GLU A 98 -18.47 4.59 1.86
CA GLU A 98 -19.17 5.82 1.54
C GLU A 98 -18.33 6.85 0.76
N TYR A 99 -17.01 6.68 0.75
CA TYR A 99 -16.05 7.54 0.02
C TYR A 99 -15.56 6.92 -1.29
N ARG A 100 -15.95 5.69 -1.62
CA ARG A 100 -15.54 5.02 -2.87
C ARG A 100 -16.06 5.75 -4.11
N CYS A 101 -15.43 5.46 -5.25
CA CYS A 101 -15.77 6.04 -6.56
C CYS A 101 -15.57 7.56 -6.69
N ASN A 102 -14.87 8.18 -5.74
CA ASN A 102 -14.53 9.61 -5.74
C ASN A 102 -13.03 9.89 -6.02
N GLY A 103 -12.27 8.87 -6.43
CA GLY A 103 -10.85 9.03 -6.78
C GLY A 103 -9.86 8.97 -5.59
N TYR A 104 -10.31 8.79 -4.37
CA TYR A 104 -9.46 8.87 -3.18
C TYR A 104 -8.38 7.77 -3.11
N ALA A 105 -8.69 6.55 -3.54
CA ALA A 105 -7.69 5.50 -3.67
C ALA A 105 -6.60 5.87 -4.68
N GLY A 106 -6.96 6.57 -5.76
CA GLY A 106 -6.00 7.08 -6.74
C GLY A 106 -5.05 8.10 -6.13
N ILE A 107 -5.56 9.04 -5.32
CA ILE A 107 -4.75 10.04 -4.61
C ILE A 107 -3.72 9.37 -3.69
N LEU A 108 -4.13 8.35 -2.93
CA LEU A 108 -3.23 7.57 -2.08
C LEU A 108 -2.17 6.84 -2.91
N LEU A 109 -2.56 6.22 -4.02
CA LEU A 109 -1.66 5.50 -4.90
C LEU A 109 -0.61 6.41 -5.54
N GLU A 110 -1.03 7.60 -6.03
CA GLU A 110 -0.14 8.63 -6.55
C GLU A 110 0.85 9.12 -5.49
N GLN A 111 0.41 9.24 -4.24
CA GLN A 111 1.28 9.61 -3.12
C GLN A 111 2.40 8.59 -2.89
N VAL A 112 2.07 7.28 -2.92
CA VAL A 112 3.09 6.21 -2.78
C VAL A 112 4.07 6.25 -3.96
N ILE A 113 3.56 6.35 -5.18
CA ILE A 113 4.40 6.40 -6.39
C ILE A 113 5.36 7.60 -6.33
N LYS A 114 4.84 8.77 -5.94
CA LYS A 114 5.64 9.98 -5.77
C LYS A 114 6.73 9.79 -4.72
N ALA A 115 6.36 9.32 -3.53
CA ALA A 115 7.31 9.09 -2.44
C ALA A 115 8.40 8.09 -2.82
N ALA A 116 8.03 6.97 -3.46
CA ALA A 116 8.99 5.97 -3.92
C ALA A 116 9.97 6.53 -4.96
N LYS A 117 9.52 7.38 -5.88
CA LYS A 117 10.39 8.10 -6.83
C LYS A 117 11.36 9.05 -6.13
N GLU A 118 10.86 9.87 -5.22
CA GLU A 118 11.66 10.83 -4.45
C GLU A 118 12.72 10.14 -3.59
N GLN A 119 12.42 8.94 -3.08
CA GLN A 119 13.35 8.10 -2.32
C GLN A 119 14.34 7.33 -3.21
N GLY A 120 14.25 7.43 -4.54
CA GLY A 120 15.15 6.75 -5.47
C GLY A 120 14.90 5.25 -5.59
N ARG A 121 13.70 4.77 -5.28
CA ARG A 121 13.33 3.36 -5.44
C ARG A 121 13.25 2.99 -6.92
N LYS A 122 13.38 1.69 -7.23
CA LYS A 122 13.24 1.15 -8.59
C LYS A 122 11.78 1.14 -9.06
N GLY A 123 10.84 1.09 -8.15
CA GLY A 123 9.41 1.07 -8.47
C GLY A 123 8.54 0.67 -7.29
N VAL A 124 7.27 0.43 -7.61
CA VAL A 124 6.24 0.00 -6.65
C VAL A 124 5.63 -1.32 -7.13
N VAL A 125 5.37 -2.23 -6.20
CA VAL A 125 4.81 -3.57 -6.46
C VAL A 125 3.59 -3.79 -5.58
N LEU A 126 2.55 -4.38 -6.16
CA LEU A 126 1.35 -4.81 -5.44
C LEU A 126 0.79 -6.10 -6.03
N THR A 127 -0.12 -6.74 -5.31
CA THR A 127 -0.99 -7.77 -5.87
C THR A 127 -2.44 -7.30 -5.87
N CYS A 128 -3.21 -7.70 -6.86
CA CYS A 128 -4.63 -7.37 -6.95
C CYS A 128 -5.46 -8.50 -7.56
N LYS A 129 -6.78 -8.45 -7.31
CA LYS A 129 -7.74 -9.32 -7.98
C LYS A 129 -7.86 -8.94 -9.45
N ASP A 130 -8.13 -9.90 -10.33
CA ASP A 130 -8.25 -9.71 -11.79
C ASP A 130 -9.09 -8.48 -12.18
N LYS A 131 -10.23 -8.28 -11.55
CA LYS A 131 -11.11 -7.13 -11.82
C LYS A 131 -10.50 -5.75 -11.58
N LEU A 132 -9.36 -5.66 -10.86
CA LEU A 132 -8.67 -4.40 -10.53
C LEU A 132 -7.44 -4.16 -11.41
N VAL A 133 -7.03 -5.10 -12.23
CA VAL A 133 -5.86 -4.97 -13.11
C VAL A 133 -5.96 -3.70 -13.97
N HIS A 134 -7.09 -3.48 -14.63
CA HIS A 134 -7.30 -2.29 -15.46
C HIS A 134 -7.31 -0.96 -14.65
N TYR A 135 -7.69 -1.03 -13.37
CA TYR A 135 -7.65 0.14 -12.49
C TYR A 135 -6.21 0.56 -12.21
N TYR A 136 -5.36 -0.37 -11.79
CA TYR A 136 -3.96 -0.08 -11.50
C TYR A 136 -3.16 0.27 -12.74
N ALA A 137 -3.52 -0.29 -13.91
CA ALA A 137 -2.89 0.08 -15.19
C ALA A 137 -2.98 1.57 -15.51
N LYS A 138 -4.01 2.28 -15.05
CA LYS A 138 -4.16 3.74 -15.22
C LYS A 138 -3.06 4.54 -14.53
N PHE A 139 -2.41 3.96 -13.51
CA PHE A 139 -1.31 4.55 -12.75
C PHE A 139 0.08 4.08 -13.22
N GLY A 140 0.13 3.38 -14.36
CA GLY A 140 1.36 2.89 -14.96
C GLY A 140 1.81 1.52 -14.48
N PHE A 141 1.01 0.82 -13.68
CA PHE A 141 1.30 -0.57 -13.30
C PHE A 141 1.09 -1.50 -14.49
N VAL A 142 2.04 -2.42 -14.67
CA VAL A 142 2.00 -3.49 -15.67
C VAL A 142 1.62 -4.80 -14.97
N ASP A 143 0.67 -5.53 -15.54
CA ASP A 143 0.31 -6.86 -15.07
C ASP A 143 1.43 -7.86 -15.43
N GLU A 144 2.01 -8.50 -14.43
CA GLU A 144 3.04 -9.53 -14.59
C GLU A 144 2.46 -10.95 -14.54
N GLY A 145 1.14 -11.08 -14.49
CA GLY A 145 0.43 -12.33 -14.44
C GLY A 145 0.08 -12.80 -13.03
N ILE A 146 -0.35 -14.05 -12.94
CA ILE A 146 -0.78 -14.66 -11.68
C ILE A 146 0.43 -14.79 -10.74
N SER A 147 0.26 -14.27 -9.52
CA SER A 147 1.28 -14.37 -8.46
C SER A 147 1.14 -15.71 -7.72
N ASP A 148 2.21 -16.10 -7.02
CA ASP A 148 2.23 -17.30 -6.17
C ASP A 148 1.47 -17.13 -4.85
N SER A 149 0.89 -15.94 -4.60
CA SER A 149 0.11 -15.67 -3.38
C SER A 149 -1.14 -16.54 -3.30
N THR A 150 -1.33 -17.13 -2.14
CA THR A 150 -2.53 -17.95 -1.82
C THR A 150 -3.44 -17.28 -0.81
N HIS A 151 -3.18 -16.01 -0.47
CA HIS A 151 -3.92 -15.26 0.53
C HIS A 151 -5.43 -15.24 0.23
N GLY A 152 -6.24 -15.67 1.20
CA GLY A 152 -7.70 -15.68 1.09
C GLY A 152 -8.26 -16.66 0.06
N ASN A 153 -7.50 -17.65 -0.43
CA ASN A 153 -7.91 -18.58 -1.51
C ASN A 153 -8.40 -17.87 -2.78
N VAL A 154 -7.81 -16.73 -3.12
CA VAL A 154 -8.15 -15.92 -4.29
C VAL A 154 -6.95 -15.89 -5.24
N VAL A 155 -7.24 -15.82 -6.55
CA VAL A 155 -6.21 -15.58 -7.56
C VAL A 155 -5.77 -14.11 -7.53
N TRP A 156 -4.47 -13.90 -7.36
CA TRP A 156 -3.86 -12.58 -7.33
C TRP A 156 -2.96 -12.37 -8.54
N HIS A 157 -3.03 -11.19 -9.14
CA HIS A 157 -2.11 -10.73 -10.17
C HIS A 157 -1.05 -9.84 -9.53
N GLN A 158 0.23 -10.09 -9.84
CA GLN A 158 1.29 -9.16 -9.46
C GLN A 158 1.33 -8.02 -10.46
N MET A 159 1.35 -6.81 -9.95
CA MET A 159 1.45 -5.61 -10.75
C MET A 159 2.63 -4.76 -10.31
N ARG A 160 3.34 -4.19 -11.26
CA ARG A 160 4.54 -3.40 -11.02
C ARG A 160 4.53 -2.12 -11.82
N VAL A 161 4.91 -1.00 -11.20
CA VAL A 161 5.37 0.19 -11.90
C VAL A 161 6.87 0.35 -11.65
N SER A 162 7.64 0.37 -12.73
CA SER A 162 9.11 0.56 -12.68
C SER A 162 9.44 2.00 -13.07
N PHE A 163 10.39 2.59 -12.35
CA PHE A 163 10.88 3.91 -12.66
C PHE A 163 12.12 3.82 -13.54
N ALA A 164 12.22 4.68 -14.56
CA ALA A 164 13.43 4.78 -15.37
C ALA A 164 14.61 5.17 -14.46
N SER A 165 15.72 4.43 -14.55
CA SER A 165 16.97 4.84 -13.92
C SER A 165 17.32 6.23 -14.45
N CYS A 166 17.40 7.23 -13.58
CA CYS A 166 17.96 8.51 -13.95
C CYS A 166 19.45 8.27 -14.25
N CYS A 167 19.80 7.99 -15.51
CA CYS A 167 21.17 8.07 -15.95
C CYS A 167 21.60 9.53 -15.80
N LEU A 168 22.20 9.88 -14.67
CA LEU A 168 23.00 11.08 -14.58
C LEU A 168 24.16 10.89 -15.56
N SER A 169 23.97 11.42 -16.78
CA SER A 169 25.06 11.65 -17.71
C SER A 169 26.08 12.54 -16.98
N LYS A 170 27.26 11.99 -16.72
CA LYS A 170 28.41 12.75 -16.26
C LYS A 170 28.92 13.63 -17.39
#